data_31a7b318b57f28a55d0fd3163469f1fd
#
_entry.id   31a7b318b57f28a55d0fd3163469f1fd
#
_cell.length_a   1.000
_cell.length_b   1.000
_cell.length_c   1.000
_cell.angle_alpha   90.00
_cell.angle_beta   90.00
_cell.angle_gamma   90.00
#
_symmetry.space_group_name_H-M   'P 1'
#
loop_
_entity.id
_entity.type
_entity.pdbx_description
1 polymer ?
#
loop_
_entity_poly.entity_id
_entity_poly.type
_entity_poly.pdbx_seq_one_letter_code
_entity_poly.pdbx_strand_id
1 'polypeptide(L)'
;MPVFKESDADEYLHWATIMSSLAQEESCSISENITWGQRRSFAKGKVHMPYKLFLGYEKGEDGCPTIVEEEAAVVRLIYRLFLEGKTLSSIRTYLEDLGIRSPSGKEKWSPTTVTSILTNEKYKGDALLQKTFTVDFLEKKLKVNEGEVPQYYVEK
;
A
#
# COMPACT_ATOMS: atom_id res chain seq x y z
N MET A 1 6.50 54.55 -16.42
CA MET A 1 5.67 53.42 -16.02
C MET A 1 5.28 52.64 -17.26
N PRO A 2 5.59 51.39 -17.36
CA PRO A 2 5.10 50.57 -18.46
C PRO A 2 3.59 50.39 -18.30
N VAL A 3 2.82 50.88 -19.26
CA VAL A 3 1.38 50.67 -19.34
C VAL A 3 1.19 49.23 -19.84
N PHE A 4 0.72 48.33 -18.98
CA PHE A 4 0.26 47.00 -19.38
C PHE A 4 -0.91 47.18 -20.35
N LYS A 5 -0.74 46.76 -21.59
CA LYS A 5 -1.84 46.78 -22.57
C LYS A 5 -2.70 45.55 -22.33
N GLU A 6 -4.00 45.70 -22.51
CA GLU A 6 -5.02 44.65 -22.35
C GLU A 6 -4.69 43.40 -23.22
N SER A 7 -4.03 43.62 -24.38
CA SER A 7 -3.54 42.58 -25.26
C SER A 7 -2.44 41.69 -24.63
N ASP A 8 -1.64 42.24 -23.72
CA ASP A 8 -0.54 41.48 -23.06
C ASP A 8 -1.11 40.55 -21.99
N ALA A 9 -2.24 40.92 -21.37
CA ALA A 9 -2.95 40.08 -20.41
C ALA A 9 -3.60 38.83 -21.09
N ASP A 10 -4.19 39.05 -22.27
CA ASP A 10 -4.79 37.94 -23.05
C ASP A 10 -3.73 36.98 -23.58
N GLU A 11 -2.59 37.48 -24.03
CA GLU A 11 -1.46 36.63 -24.44
C GLU A 11 -0.89 35.86 -23.26
N TYR A 12 -0.76 36.48 -22.09
CA TYR A 12 -0.29 35.82 -20.89
C TYR A 12 -1.23 34.68 -20.42
N LEU A 13 -2.55 34.92 -20.46
CA LEU A 13 -3.58 33.90 -20.16
C LEU A 13 -3.53 32.76 -21.16
N HIS A 14 -3.33 33.05 -22.42
CA HIS A 14 -3.20 32.02 -23.46
C HIS A 14 -1.98 31.12 -23.22
N TRP A 15 -0.81 31.70 -22.95
CA TRP A 15 0.41 30.96 -22.61
C TRP A 15 0.25 30.16 -21.31
N ALA A 16 -0.37 30.74 -20.27
CA ALA A 16 -0.62 30.03 -19.03
C ALA A 16 -1.54 28.81 -19.23
N THR A 17 -2.54 28.92 -20.10
CA THR A 17 -3.43 27.81 -20.46
C THR A 17 -2.69 26.71 -21.20
N ILE A 18 -1.84 27.04 -22.17
CA ILE A 18 -1.03 26.06 -22.91
C ILE A 18 -0.07 25.34 -21.96
N MET A 19 0.64 26.06 -21.12
CA MET A 19 1.59 25.49 -20.17
C MET A 19 0.89 24.59 -19.15
N SER A 20 -0.32 24.98 -18.69
CA SER A 20 -1.13 24.15 -17.81
C SER A 20 -1.58 22.86 -18.47
N SER A 21 -2.02 22.91 -19.74
CA SER A 21 -2.40 21.72 -20.51
C SER A 21 -1.22 20.78 -20.72
N LEU A 22 -0.04 21.31 -21.08
CA LEU A 22 1.17 20.50 -21.26
C LEU A 22 1.60 19.82 -19.96
N ALA A 23 1.59 20.56 -18.83
CA ALA A 23 1.91 19.99 -17.53
C ALA A 23 0.91 18.88 -17.11
N GLN A 24 -0.35 19.05 -17.45
CA GLN A 24 -1.39 18.04 -17.19
C GLN A 24 -1.19 16.79 -18.06
N GLU A 25 -0.89 16.96 -19.36
CA GLU A 25 -0.61 15.85 -20.27
C GLU A 25 0.66 15.08 -19.84
N GLU A 26 1.71 15.78 -19.43
CA GLU A 26 2.92 15.15 -18.91
C GLU A 26 2.63 14.35 -17.63
N SER A 27 1.87 14.92 -16.70
CA SER A 27 1.47 14.24 -15.47
C SER A 27 0.62 12.99 -15.75
N CYS A 28 -0.28 13.06 -16.73
CA CYS A 28 -1.08 11.93 -17.18
C CYS A 28 -0.18 10.82 -17.74
N SER A 29 0.72 11.15 -18.65
CA SER A 29 1.64 10.22 -19.28
C SER A 29 2.55 9.52 -18.24
N ILE A 30 3.08 10.26 -17.27
CA ILE A 30 3.86 9.69 -16.17
C ILE A 30 3.02 8.71 -15.35
N SER A 31 1.80 9.07 -15.00
CA SER A 31 0.88 8.22 -14.24
C SER A 31 0.54 6.92 -14.99
N GLU A 32 0.28 7.00 -16.29
CA GLU A 32 0.01 5.83 -17.14
C GLU A 32 1.22 4.91 -17.23
N ASN A 33 2.42 5.46 -17.41
CA ASN A 33 3.66 4.68 -17.47
C ASN A 33 3.94 3.96 -16.15
N ILE A 34 3.73 4.60 -15.01
CA ILE A 34 3.86 3.99 -13.69
C ILE A 34 2.86 2.86 -13.53
N THR A 35 1.60 3.10 -13.89
CA THR A 35 0.52 2.10 -13.81
C THR A 35 0.81 0.89 -14.70
N TRP A 36 1.28 1.12 -15.92
CA TRP A 36 1.69 0.06 -16.84
C TRP A 36 2.85 -0.76 -16.28
N GLY A 37 3.88 -0.10 -15.75
CA GLY A 37 5.02 -0.74 -15.11
C GLY A 37 4.62 -1.62 -13.91
N GLN A 38 3.71 -1.12 -13.07
CA GLN A 38 3.18 -1.87 -11.94
C GLN A 38 2.39 -3.10 -12.39
N ARG A 39 1.47 -2.95 -13.36
CA ARG A 39 0.68 -4.07 -13.90
C ARG A 39 1.57 -5.15 -14.51
N ARG A 40 2.61 -4.75 -15.24
CA ARG A 40 3.60 -5.69 -15.79
C ARG A 40 4.38 -6.41 -14.68
N SER A 41 4.69 -5.73 -13.59
CA SER A 41 5.31 -6.34 -12.41
C SER A 41 4.39 -7.36 -11.74
N PHE A 42 3.10 -7.02 -11.59
CA PHE A 42 2.08 -7.92 -11.04
C PHE A 42 1.86 -9.15 -11.91
N ALA A 43 1.78 -8.97 -13.23
CA ALA A 43 1.66 -10.08 -14.19
C ALA A 43 2.86 -11.05 -14.14
N LYS A 44 4.02 -10.59 -13.68
CA LYS A 44 5.21 -11.43 -13.45
C LYS A 44 5.23 -12.06 -12.04
N GLY A 45 4.17 -11.90 -11.26
CA GLY A 45 4.07 -12.41 -9.89
C GLY A 45 4.99 -11.74 -8.88
N LYS A 46 5.53 -10.55 -9.19
CA LYS A 46 6.37 -9.80 -8.25
C LYS A 46 5.52 -9.19 -7.15
N VAL A 47 5.60 -9.76 -5.96
CA VAL A 47 4.92 -9.28 -4.76
C VAL A 47 5.79 -8.26 -4.06
N HIS A 48 5.25 -7.05 -3.86
CA HIS A 48 5.89 -6.05 -3.02
C HIS A 48 5.44 -6.23 -1.56
N MET A 49 6.43 -6.40 -0.66
CA MET A 49 6.17 -6.52 0.78
C MET A 49 6.72 -5.29 1.52
N PRO A 50 5.91 -4.62 2.34
CA PRO A 50 6.37 -3.52 3.19
C PRO A 50 7.06 -4.07 4.44
N TYR A 51 8.22 -4.70 4.29
CA TYR A 51 8.92 -5.42 5.36
C TYR A 51 9.02 -4.67 6.69
N LYS A 52 9.15 -3.34 6.66
CA LYS A 52 9.26 -2.52 7.87
C LYS A 52 8.07 -2.64 8.83
N LEU A 53 6.88 -2.96 8.30
CA LEU A 53 5.63 -3.08 9.08
C LEU A 53 4.99 -4.46 8.96
N PHE A 54 5.69 -5.39 8.29
CA PHE A 54 5.20 -6.73 8.04
C PHE A 54 5.86 -7.70 9.02
N LEU A 55 5.18 -7.92 10.15
CA LEU A 55 5.67 -8.76 11.23
C LEU A 55 5.95 -10.20 10.77
N GLY A 56 7.08 -10.76 11.15
CA GLY A 56 7.46 -12.14 10.87
C GLY A 56 8.30 -12.35 9.61
N TYR A 57 8.51 -11.29 8.81
CA TYR A 57 9.30 -11.38 7.60
C TYR A 57 10.24 -10.20 7.43
N GLU A 58 11.45 -10.47 7.00
CA GLU A 58 12.42 -9.48 6.55
C GLU A 58 12.83 -9.71 5.10
N LYS A 59 13.50 -8.74 4.51
CA LYS A 59 14.01 -8.85 3.15
C LYS A 59 15.34 -9.60 3.18
N GLY A 60 15.39 -10.80 2.61
CA GLY A 60 16.60 -11.57 2.42
C GLY A 60 17.57 -10.94 1.42
N GLU A 61 18.80 -11.42 1.39
CA GLU A 61 19.89 -10.94 0.49
C GLU A 61 19.55 -11.10 -0.98
N ASP A 62 18.81 -12.13 -1.34
CA ASP A 62 18.30 -12.41 -2.68
C ASP A 62 17.02 -11.61 -3.03
N GLY A 63 16.54 -10.77 -2.09
CA GLY A 63 15.32 -9.99 -2.22
C GLY A 63 14.03 -10.77 -1.95
N CYS A 64 14.14 -12.06 -1.62
CA CYS A 64 13.00 -12.88 -1.21
C CYS A 64 12.67 -12.67 0.27
N PRO A 65 11.40 -12.91 0.69
CA PRO A 65 11.03 -12.84 2.10
C PRO A 65 11.73 -13.93 2.91
N THR A 66 12.40 -13.54 3.99
CA THR A 66 12.99 -14.46 4.98
C THR A 66 12.20 -14.37 6.27
N ILE A 67 11.95 -15.51 6.90
CA ILE A 67 11.19 -15.58 8.16
C ILE A 67 12.07 -15.15 9.33
N VAL A 68 11.57 -14.21 10.12
CA VAL A 68 12.13 -13.85 11.43
C VAL A 68 11.38 -14.64 12.48
N GLU A 69 12.01 -15.69 13.02
CA GLU A 69 11.32 -16.70 13.84
C GLU A 69 10.71 -16.10 15.12
N GLU A 70 11.37 -15.14 15.74
CA GLU A 70 10.86 -14.44 16.93
C GLU A 70 9.55 -13.71 16.65
N GLU A 71 9.49 -12.98 15.53
CA GLU A 71 8.28 -12.27 15.09
C GLU A 71 7.22 -13.23 14.57
N ALA A 72 7.61 -14.29 13.87
CA ALA A 72 6.71 -15.32 13.39
C ALA A 72 6.01 -16.06 14.54
N ALA A 73 6.68 -16.24 15.67
CA ALA A 73 6.09 -16.81 16.89
C ALA A 73 4.95 -15.91 17.42
N VAL A 74 5.10 -14.58 17.35
CA VAL A 74 4.05 -13.63 17.73
C VAL A 74 2.86 -13.72 16.79
N VAL A 75 3.09 -13.82 15.48
CA VAL A 75 2.01 -14.00 14.51
C VAL A 75 1.24 -15.29 14.77
N ARG A 76 1.95 -16.42 14.97
CA ARG A 76 1.33 -17.71 15.32
C ARG A 76 0.53 -17.65 16.61
N LEU A 77 1.01 -16.89 17.61
CA LEU A 77 0.29 -16.66 18.87
C LEU A 77 -1.02 -15.91 18.64
N ILE A 78 -1.00 -14.84 17.82
CA ILE A 78 -2.21 -14.08 17.47
C ILE A 78 -3.25 -14.99 16.80
N TYR A 79 -2.85 -15.81 15.83
CA TYR A 79 -3.77 -16.75 15.18
C TYR A 79 -4.31 -17.79 16.16
N ARG A 80 -3.49 -18.32 17.06
CA ARG A 80 -3.90 -19.29 18.09
C ARG A 80 -4.96 -18.69 19.00
N LEU A 81 -4.70 -17.51 19.57
CA LEU A 81 -5.64 -16.83 20.47
C LEU A 81 -6.98 -16.53 19.76
N PHE A 82 -6.93 -16.17 18.50
CA PHE A 82 -8.14 -15.94 17.71
C PHE A 82 -8.93 -17.23 17.50
N LEU A 83 -8.27 -18.35 17.18
CA LEU A 83 -8.91 -19.67 17.04
C LEU A 83 -9.48 -20.20 18.36
N GLU A 84 -8.89 -19.81 19.49
CA GLU A 84 -9.42 -20.08 20.84
C GLU A 84 -10.66 -19.23 21.19
N GLY A 85 -11.10 -18.36 20.28
CA GLY A 85 -12.28 -17.51 20.45
C GLY A 85 -12.03 -16.21 21.24
N LYS A 86 -10.77 -15.79 21.39
CA LYS A 86 -10.45 -14.51 22.03
C LYS A 86 -10.86 -13.34 21.13
N THR A 87 -11.38 -12.28 21.75
CA THR A 87 -11.71 -11.04 21.03
C THR A 87 -10.43 -10.28 20.65
N LEU A 88 -10.52 -9.42 19.63
CA LEU A 88 -9.41 -8.58 19.20
C LEU A 88 -8.84 -7.71 20.34
N SER A 89 -9.71 -7.19 21.20
CA SER A 89 -9.31 -6.42 22.39
C SER A 89 -8.57 -7.28 23.40
N SER A 90 -9.01 -8.52 23.61
CA SER A 90 -8.38 -9.49 24.51
C SER A 90 -6.99 -9.90 24.01
N ILE A 91 -6.86 -10.14 22.70
CA ILE A 91 -5.57 -10.47 22.06
C ILE A 91 -4.60 -9.30 22.24
N ARG A 92 -5.05 -8.07 21.95
CA ARG A 92 -4.26 -6.86 22.15
C ARG A 92 -3.73 -6.75 23.57
N THR A 93 -4.61 -6.82 24.57
CA THR A 93 -4.22 -6.73 25.97
C THR A 93 -3.22 -7.82 26.35
N TYR A 94 -3.43 -9.03 25.90
CA TYR A 94 -2.53 -10.15 26.15
C TYR A 94 -1.11 -9.92 25.58
N LEU A 95 -1.02 -9.36 24.37
CA LEU A 95 0.30 -9.00 23.77
C LEU A 95 0.99 -7.85 24.54
N GLU A 96 0.20 -6.86 24.98
CA GLU A 96 0.70 -5.74 25.79
C GLU A 96 1.20 -6.22 27.17
N ASP A 97 0.48 -7.12 27.81
CA ASP A 97 0.87 -7.71 29.11
C ASP A 97 2.15 -8.54 29.02
N LEU A 98 2.38 -9.19 27.87
CA LEU A 98 3.65 -9.89 27.59
C LEU A 98 4.79 -8.96 27.20
N GLY A 99 4.57 -7.65 27.12
CA GLY A 99 5.57 -6.67 26.70
C GLY A 99 5.98 -6.77 25.24
N ILE A 100 5.18 -7.44 24.40
CA ILE A 100 5.43 -7.60 22.96
C ILE A 100 5.11 -6.29 22.25
N ARG A 101 6.08 -5.73 21.54
CA ARG A 101 5.89 -4.50 20.78
C ARG A 101 5.14 -4.76 19.47
N SER A 102 4.32 -3.78 19.07
CA SER A 102 3.63 -3.80 17.78
C SER A 102 4.61 -3.68 16.61
N PRO A 103 4.21 -4.02 15.37
CA PRO A 103 5.07 -3.87 14.17
C PRO A 103 5.62 -2.46 13.95
N SER A 104 4.95 -1.44 14.50
CA SER A 104 5.41 -0.05 14.49
C SER A 104 6.35 0.31 15.65
N GLY A 105 6.77 -0.66 16.48
CA GLY A 105 7.64 -0.47 17.64
C GLY A 105 6.95 0.12 18.88
N LYS A 106 5.64 0.31 18.85
CA LYS A 106 4.89 0.86 19.99
C LYS A 106 4.56 -0.22 21.01
N GLU A 107 4.50 0.18 22.29
CA GLU A 107 4.09 -0.70 23.38
C GLU A 107 2.60 -1.07 23.32
N LYS A 108 1.78 -0.14 22.81
CA LYS A 108 0.34 -0.35 22.65
C LYS A 108 0.01 -0.89 21.26
N TRP A 109 -0.83 -1.90 21.23
CA TRP A 109 -1.36 -2.49 20.02
C TRP A 109 -2.67 -1.84 19.60
N SER A 110 -2.85 -1.64 18.30
CA SER A 110 -4.14 -1.24 17.73
C SER A 110 -4.98 -2.48 17.38
N PRO A 111 -6.30 -2.48 17.66
CA PRO A 111 -7.19 -3.53 17.16
C PRO A 111 -7.11 -3.70 15.63
N THR A 112 -6.95 -2.59 14.92
CA THR A 112 -6.76 -2.58 13.46
C THR A 112 -5.50 -3.33 13.02
N THR A 113 -4.40 -3.25 13.79
CA THR A 113 -3.17 -4.00 13.51
C THR A 113 -3.40 -5.50 13.65
N VAL A 114 -4.09 -5.92 14.71
CA VAL A 114 -4.43 -7.35 14.93
C VAL A 114 -5.34 -7.86 13.80
N THR A 115 -6.37 -7.11 13.44
CA THR A 115 -7.25 -7.43 12.30
C THR A 115 -6.46 -7.54 11.00
N SER A 116 -5.57 -6.59 10.75
CA SER A 116 -4.73 -6.57 9.54
C SER A 116 -3.84 -7.81 9.44
N ILE A 117 -3.29 -8.30 10.56
CA ILE A 117 -2.51 -9.54 10.59
C ILE A 117 -3.40 -10.74 10.29
N LEU A 118 -4.55 -10.85 10.94
CA LEU A 118 -5.47 -11.99 10.79
C LEU A 118 -6.09 -12.09 9.39
N THR A 119 -6.27 -10.97 8.70
CA THR A 119 -6.90 -10.91 7.37
C THR A 119 -5.92 -10.86 6.21
N ASN A 120 -4.61 -10.87 6.49
CA ASN A 120 -3.59 -10.75 5.45
C ASN A 120 -3.26 -12.11 4.83
N GLU A 121 -3.66 -12.30 3.58
CA GLU A 121 -3.43 -13.53 2.82
C GLU A 121 -1.95 -13.89 2.66
N LYS A 122 -1.04 -12.93 2.79
CA LYS A 122 0.41 -13.16 2.66
C LYS A 122 0.97 -14.09 3.73
N TYR A 123 0.32 -14.17 4.91
CA TYR A 123 0.70 -15.13 5.95
C TYR A 123 0.36 -16.59 5.60
N LYS A 124 -0.55 -16.79 4.65
CA LYS A 124 -0.84 -18.11 4.08
C LYS A 124 0.17 -18.49 2.98
N GLY A 125 0.89 -17.53 2.44
CA GLY A 125 1.79 -17.69 1.30
C GLY A 125 1.23 -17.13 -0.01
N ASP A 126 -0.02 -16.72 -0.02
CA ASP A 126 -0.70 -16.17 -1.19
C ASP A 126 -0.57 -14.66 -1.26
N ALA A 127 -0.72 -14.08 -2.43
CA ALA A 127 -0.82 -12.63 -2.59
C ALA A 127 -1.84 -12.24 -3.65
N LEU A 128 -2.81 -11.42 -3.25
CA LEU A 128 -3.72 -10.76 -4.17
C LEU A 128 -3.17 -9.37 -4.49
N LEU A 129 -2.81 -9.15 -5.75
CA LEU A 129 -2.24 -7.91 -6.26
C LEU A 129 -3.31 -7.08 -6.95
N GLN A 130 -3.10 -5.75 -6.97
CA GLN A 130 -4.04 -4.78 -7.55
C GLN A 130 -5.42 -4.76 -6.87
N LYS A 131 -5.43 -4.81 -5.53
CA LYS A 131 -6.65 -4.67 -4.71
C LYS A 131 -7.31 -3.29 -4.85
N THR A 132 -6.51 -2.28 -5.16
CA THR A 132 -6.95 -0.90 -5.37
C THR A 132 -6.32 -0.35 -6.65
N PHE A 133 -6.97 0.63 -7.25
CA PHE A 133 -6.42 1.36 -8.39
C PHE A 133 -6.78 2.84 -8.30
N THR A 134 -6.01 3.69 -8.98
CA THR A 134 -6.27 5.12 -9.05
C THR A 134 -7.30 5.40 -10.12
N VAL A 135 -8.42 6.01 -9.73
CA VAL A 135 -9.50 6.41 -10.65
C VAL A 135 -9.19 7.77 -11.26
N ASP A 136 -8.66 8.67 -10.44
CA ASP A 136 -8.28 10.00 -10.86
C ASP A 136 -6.82 10.26 -10.45
N PHE A 137 -5.97 10.54 -11.44
CA PHE A 137 -4.54 10.77 -11.22
C PHE A 137 -4.26 12.18 -10.69
N LEU A 138 -5.14 13.17 -10.94
CA LEU A 138 -5.00 14.54 -10.46
C LEU A 138 -5.35 14.62 -8.97
N GLU A 139 -6.49 14.06 -8.60
CA GLU A 139 -6.98 14.02 -7.22
C GLU A 139 -6.36 12.86 -6.42
N LYS A 140 -5.59 11.96 -7.06
CA LYS A 140 -5.03 10.73 -6.46
C LYS A 140 -6.09 9.86 -5.78
N LYS A 141 -7.30 9.86 -6.31
CA LYS A 141 -8.43 9.13 -5.75
C LYS A 141 -8.29 7.63 -6.00
N LEU A 142 -8.15 6.87 -4.92
CA LEU A 142 -8.08 5.41 -4.93
C LEU A 142 -9.47 4.80 -4.81
N LYS A 143 -9.71 3.74 -5.55
CA LYS A 143 -10.90 2.89 -5.45
C LYS A 143 -10.48 1.44 -5.20
N VAL A 144 -11.29 0.71 -4.42
CA VAL A 144 -11.16 -0.75 -4.30
C VAL A 144 -11.51 -1.37 -5.65
N ASN A 145 -10.71 -2.32 -6.08
CA ASN A 145 -10.92 -3.03 -7.34
C ASN A 145 -11.96 -4.14 -7.12
N GLU A 146 -13.12 -3.95 -7.69
CA GLU A 146 -14.23 -4.90 -7.68
C GLU A 146 -14.34 -5.70 -8.99
N GLY A 147 -13.29 -5.63 -9.84
CA GLY A 147 -13.23 -6.31 -11.15
C GLY A 147 -13.13 -5.36 -12.34
N GLU A 148 -13.02 -4.03 -12.09
CA GLU A 148 -12.89 -3.03 -13.16
C GLU A 148 -11.52 -3.09 -13.86
N VAL A 149 -10.50 -3.51 -13.12
CA VAL A 149 -9.16 -3.73 -13.67
C VAL A 149 -8.66 -5.12 -13.29
N PRO A 150 -7.75 -5.74 -14.08
CA PRO A 150 -7.23 -7.07 -13.80
C PRO A 150 -6.65 -7.18 -12.39
N GLN A 151 -7.03 -8.21 -11.65
CA GLN A 151 -6.39 -8.62 -10.42
C GLN A 151 -5.48 -9.82 -10.69
N TYR A 152 -4.37 -9.91 -9.96
CA TYR A 152 -3.41 -10.98 -10.09
C TYR A 152 -3.32 -11.72 -8.77
N TYR A 153 -3.54 -13.03 -8.81
CA TYR A 153 -3.41 -13.89 -7.65
C TYR A 153 -2.13 -14.71 -7.79
N VAL A 154 -1.28 -14.68 -6.78
CA VAL A 154 -0.03 -15.43 -6.72
C VAL A 154 -0.15 -16.42 -5.59
N GLU A 155 -0.06 -17.71 -5.91
CA GLU A 155 0.04 -18.82 -4.95
C GLU A 155 1.50 -19.19 -4.77
N LYS A 156 1.84 -19.61 -3.54
CA LYS A 156 3.14 -20.17 -3.21
C LYS A 156 3.05 -21.59 -2.76
#